data_02a74997732cabb19f87b912cba96c58
#
_entry.id   02a74997732cabb19f87b912cba96c58
#
_cell.length_a   1.000
_cell.length_b   1.000
_cell.length_c   1.000
_cell.angle_alpha   90.00
_cell.angle_beta   90.00
_cell.angle_gamma   90.00
#
_symmetry.space_group_name_H-M   'P 1'
#
loop_
_entity.id
_entity.type
_entity.pdbx_description
1 polymer ?
#
loop_
_entity_poly.entity_id
_entity_poly.type
_entity_poly.pdbx_seq_one_letter_code
_entity_poly.pdbx_strand_id
1 'polypeptide(L)'
;MYLSPIPSINFQFLVHGHSHIALLGWTYLSISCLIIHYFIPKKSQEKPVFNRLFWTTEIAVVGMMIDFPIEGYAMLSIFFSTLHIFCSYFFAYIFWKETKNTKYPEKKLLDTALLFMILSTLGVWCLGPAVGLMGKASAFYQIAIQFFLHFQFNGWFLFAVIALLLRISNIKLEKNFFNLFYLCFVLGTLLTFSLPISWSLTHPILYYLNNLGVVFLCIAIYCFIKMHDNVIQTYLISNIKLEKKMYQLAFFSLLLKLGLQGILLYPEMSKTIHNIRPFIIGYIHLSMLGIITFFILAFLSKSTFFHQETKLYKLGILFIIIGFCSTELVLFFQGIWQFLENGILPFYPHLLFALSIFLPSGILSVTINCFLCKIKI
;
A
#
# COMPACT_ATOMS: atom_id res chain seq x y z
N MET A 1 -20.68 -3.65 12.33
CA MET A 1 -20.65 -4.49 13.54
C MET A 1 -20.65 -3.69 14.84
N TYR A 2 -19.95 -2.56 14.97
CA TYR A 2 -20.11 -1.69 16.15
C TYR A 2 -21.49 -1.05 16.24
N LEU A 3 -22.17 -0.86 15.10
CA LEU A 3 -23.53 -0.24 15.02
C LEU A 3 -24.63 -1.28 15.17
N SER A 4 -24.45 -2.46 14.59
CA SER A 4 -25.42 -3.55 14.61
C SER A 4 -24.64 -4.88 14.53
N PRO A 5 -24.38 -5.54 15.65
CA PRO A 5 -23.72 -6.82 15.67
C PRO A 5 -24.62 -7.86 15.00
N ILE A 6 -24.04 -8.59 14.04
CA ILE A 6 -24.68 -9.72 13.38
C ILE A 6 -24.15 -10.97 14.06
N PRO A 7 -24.96 -11.73 14.81
CA PRO A 7 -24.48 -12.84 15.64
C PRO A 7 -23.71 -13.92 14.88
N SER A 8 -24.02 -14.13 13.62
CA SER A 8 -23.39 -15.16 12.76
C SER A 8 -22.06 -14.72 12.14
N ILE A 9 -21.62 -13.48 12.32
CA ILE A 9 -20.43 -12.95 11.63
C ILE A 9 -19.35 -12.56 12.64
N ASN A 10 -18.16 -13.15 12.50
CA ASN A 10 -17.00 -12.77 13.30
C ASN A 10 -16.34 -11.50 12.72
N PHE A 11 -16.28 -10.45 13.53
CA PHE A 11 -15.68 -9.17 13.11
C PHE A 11 -14.20 -9.30 12.70
N GLN A 12 -13.41 -10.13 13.38
CA GLN A 12 -12.00 -10.34 13.03
C GLN A 12 -11.86 -10.99 11.66
N PHE A 13 -12.76 -11.91 11.27
CA PHE A 13 -12.77 -12.55 9.98
C PHE A 13 -13.05 -11.55 8.86
N LEU A 14 -13.99 -10.62 9.08
CA LEU A 14 -14.23 -9.52 8.13
C LEU A 14 -13.00 -8.61 7.98
N VAL A 15 -12.31 -8.30 9.06
CA VAL A 15 -11.08 -7.49 9.02
C VAL A 15 -9.98 -8.21 8.24
N HIS A 16 -9.84 -9.53 8.41
CA HIS A 16 -8.90 -10.33 7.61
C HIS A 16 -9.29 -10.32 6.12
N GLY A 17 -10.55 -10.56 5.78
CA GLY A 17 -11.04 -10.46 4.40
C GLY A 17 -10.77 -9.09 3.80
N HIS A 18 -11.14 -8.02 4.50
CA HIS A 18 -10.90 -6.64 4.06
C HIS A 18 -9.41 -6.37 3.78
N SER A 19 -8.53 -6.73 4.70
CA SER A 19 -7.09 -6.47 4.54
C SER A 19 -6.47 -7.26 3.39
N HIS A 20 -6.84 -8.53 3.20
CA HIS A 20 -6.34 -9.34 2.09
C HIS A 20 -6.81 -8.82 0.73
N ILE A 21 -8.10 -8.45 0.61
CA ILE A 21 -8.63 -7.88 -0.65
C ILE A 21 -7.98 -6.54 -0.96
N ALA A 22 -7.81 -5.67 0.04
CA ALA A 22 -7.19 -4.37 -0.16
C ALA A 22 -5.72 -4.48 -0.61
N LEU A 23 -4.94 -5.38 0.03
CA LEU A 23 -3.52 -5.55 -0.26
C LEU A 23 -3.27 -6.39 -1.50
N LEU A 24 -3.85 -7.59 -1.54
CA LEU A 24 -3.55 -8.61 -2.53
C LEU A 24 -4.46 -8.54 -3.76
N GLY A 25 -5.68 -8.05 -3.59
CA GLY A 25 -6.59 -7.76 -4.70
C GLY A 25 -6.30 -6.40 -5.31
N TRP A 26 -6.78 -5.33 -4.72
CA TRP A 26 -6.70 -3.99 -5.30
C TRP A 26 -5.26 -3.54 -5.58
N THR A 27 -4.42 -3.50 -4.53
CA THR A 27 -3.09 -2.89 -4.65
C THR A 27 -2.16 -3.73 -5.51
N TYR A 28 -2.05 -5.03 -5.22
CA TYR A 28 -1.15 -5.93 -5.95
C TYR A 28 -1.52 -6.02 -7.43
N LEU A 29 -2.79 -6.28 -7.77
CA LEU A 29 -3.22 -6.42 -9.16
C LEU A 29 -3.05 -5.11 -9.94
N SER A 30 -3.44 -3.97 -9.36
CA SER A 30 -3.28 -2.67 -10.01
C SER A 30 -1.81 -2.34 -10.31
N ILE A 31 -0.92 -2.54 -9.33
CA ILE A 31 0.52 -2.31 -9.51
C ILE A 31 1.09 -3.28 -10.54
N SER A 32 0.73 -4.57 -10.48
CA SER A 32 1.21 -5.58 -11.43
C SER A 32 0.78 -5.27 -12.87
N CYS A 33 -0.45 -4.85 -13.09
CA CYS A 33 -0.94 -4.40 -14.40
C CYS A 33 -0.17 -3.17 -14.91
N LEU A 34 0.08 -2.18 -14.05
CA LEU A 34 0.86 -1.00 -14.39
C LEU A 34 2.32 -1.36 -14.71
N ILE A 35 2.93 -2.27 -13.97
CA ILE A 35 4.28 -2.77 -14.24
C ILE A 35 4.33 -3.45 -15.62
N ILE A 36 3.37 -4.32 -15.93
CA ILE A 36 3.29 -4.96 -17.25
C ILE A 36 3.20 -3.88 -18.34
N HIS A 37 2.32 -2.89 -18.16
CA HIS A 37 2.09 -1.87 -19.15
C HIS A 37 3.32 -0.97 -19.42
N TYR A 38 4.04 -0.56 -18.36
CA TYR A 38 5.12 0.45 -18.48
C TYR A 38 6.53 -0.13 -18.59
N PHE A 39 6.77 -1.34 -18.10
CA PHE A 39 8.11 -1.94 -18.06
C PHE A 39 8.29 -3.13 -19.00
N ILE A 40 7.23 -3.89 -19.28
CA ILE A 40 7.34 -5.03 -20.18
C ILE A 40 7.30 -4.55 -21.65
N PRO A 41 8.21 -5.04 -22.52
CA PRO A 41 8.16 -4.71 -23.95
C PRO A 41 6.79 -5.07 -24.58
N LYS A 42 6.25 -4.19 -25.42
CA LYS A 42 4.90 -4.36 -26.01
C LYS A 42 4.66 -5.72 -26.64
N LYS A 43 5.64 -6.21 -27.42
CA LYS A 43 5.58 -7.55 -28.04
C LYS A 43 5.42 -8.70 -27.00
N SER A 44 5.95 -8.51 -25.79
CA SER A 44 5.85 -9.48 -24.71
C SER A 44 4.55 -9.36 -23.92
N GLN A 45 3.93 -8.18 -23.88
CA GLN A 45 2.65 -7.97 -23.18
C GLN A 45 1.51 -8.82 -23.75
N GLU A 46 1.56 -9.15 -25.04
CA GLU A 46 0.55 -9.96 -25.75
C GLU A 46 0.64 -11.46 -25.41
N LYS A 47 1.68 -11.89 -24.69
CA LYS A 47 1.85 -13.30 -24.33
C LYS A 47 0.70 -13.78 -23.45
N PRO A 48 0.09 -14.94 -23.74
CA PRO A 48 -1.04 -15.48 -22.95
C PRO A 48 -0.74 -15.71 -21.49
N VAL A 49 0.54 -15.80 -21.11
CA VAL A 49 0.98 -16.03 -19.74
C VAL A 49 0.54 -14.90 -18.79
N PHE A 50 0.55 -13.63 -19.23
CA PHE A 50 0.12 -12.52 -18.40
C PHE A 50 -1.39 -12.57 -18.11
N ASN A 51 -2.19 -12.90 -19.12
CA ASN A 51 -3.63 -13.06 -18.96
C ASN A 51 -3.97 -14.24 -18.04
N ARG A 52 -3.31 -15.38 -18.24
CA ARG A 52 -3.50 -16.56 -17.36
C ARG A 52 -3.11 -16.26 -15.92
N LEU A 53 -1.96 -15.61 -15.73
CA LEU A 53 -1.50 -15.23 -14.39
C LEU A 53 -2.46 -14.25 -13.71
N PHE A 54 -2.96 -13.25 -14.45
CA PHE A 54 -3.96 -12.31 -13.94
C PHE A 54 -5.20 -13.05 -13.43
N TRP A 55 -5.81 -13.90 -14.25
CA TRP A 55 -7.03 -14.63 -13.87
C TRP A 55 -6.79 -15.64 -12.74
N THR A 56 -5.64 -16.31 -12.71
CA THR A 56 -5.30 -17.22 -11.59
C THR A 56 -5.15 -16.43 -10.28
N THR A 57 -4.54 -15.26 -10.34
CA THR A 57 -4.41 -14.38 -9.17
C THR A 57 -5.78 -13.85 -8.74
N GLU A 58 -6.64 -13.46 -9.68
CA GLU A 58 -7.99 -12.99 -9.40
C GLU A 58 -8.85 -14.08 -8.74
N ILE A 59 -8.74 -15.33 -9.21
CA ILE A 59 -9.40 -16.50 -8.56
C ILE A 59 -8.92 -16.64 -7.11
N ALA A 60 -7.63 -16.49 -6.85
CA ALA A 60 -7.10 -16.54 -5.49
C ALA A 60 -7.66 -15.40 -4.62
N VAL A 61 -7.77 -14.18 -5.16
CA VAL A 61 -8.34 -13.01 -4.47
C VAL A 61 -9.84 -13.22 -4.18
N VAL A 62 -10.61 -13.69 -5.16
CA VAL A 62 -12.05 -13.98 -4.99
C VAL A 62 -12.26 -15.09 -3.97
N GLY A 63 -11.42 -16.13 -3.99
CA GLY A 63 -11.45 -17.19 -2.97
C GLY A 63 -11.22 -16.62 -1.57
N MET A 64 -10.19 -15.80 -1.39
CA MET A 64 -9.94 -15.12 -0.11
C MET A 64 -11.09 -14.19 0.30
N MET A 65 -11.74 -13.51 -0.65
CA MET A 65 -12.88 -12.63 -0.39
C MET A 65 -14.08 -13.38 0.17
N ILE A 66 -14.30 -14.59 -0.28
CA ILE A 66 -15.42 -15.43 0.16
C ILE A 66 -15.09 -16.13 1.48
N ASP A 67 -13.91 -16.75 1.58
CA ASP A 67 -13.61 -17.67 2.69
C ASP A 67 -13.20 -16.95 3.98
N PHE A 68 -12.41 -15.85 3.92
CA PHE A 68 -12.01 -15.16 5.14
C PHE A 68 -13.18 -14.65 5.99
N PRO A 69 -14.23 -14.03 5.44
CA PRO A 69 -15.38 -13.60 6.23
C PRO A 69 -16.15 -14.75 6.92
N ILE A 70 -16.11 -15.97 6.34
CA ILE A 70 -16.85 -17.15 6.80
C ILE A 70 -16.06 -17.90 7.87
N GLU A 71 -14.81 -18.28 7.57
CA GLU A 71 -14.03 -19.22 8.38
C GLU A 71 -12.75 -18.60 8.98
N GLY A 72 -12.38 -17.38 8.58
CA GLY A 72 -11.12 -16.77 8.97
C GLY A 72 -9.91 -17.51 8.37
N TYR A 73 -8.88 -17.77 9.15
CA TYR A 73 -7.73 -18.58 8.73
C TYR A 73 -8.05 -20.08 8.82
N ALA A 74 -8.70 -20.61 7.81
CA ALA A 74 -9.03 -22.01 7.63
C ALA A 74 -8.38 -22.61 6.38
N MET A 75 -8.65 -23.85 6.07
CA MET A 75 -7.99 -24.59 5.00
C MET A 75 -8.09 -23.87 3.63
N LEU A 76 -9.30 -23.41 3.26
CA LEU A 76 -9.53 -22.79 1.94
C LEU A 76 -8.91 -21.39 1.87
N SER A 77 -9.06 -20.57 2.89
CA SER A 77 -8.46 -19.24 2.93
C SER A 77 -6.93 -19.30 2.89
N ILE A 78 -6.31 -20.26 3.57
CA ILE A 78 -4.87 -20.53 3.51
C ILE A 78 -4.46 -21.01 2.12
N PHE A 79 -5.25 -21.91 1.49
CA PHE A 79 -5.00 -22.37 0.13
C PHE A 79 -4.98 -21.21 -0.87
N PHE A 80 -6.00 -20.34 -0.87
CA PHE A 80 -6.06 -19.20 -1.80
C PHE A 80 -4.96 -18.17 -1.51
N SER A 81 -4.63 -17.93 -0.25
CA SER A 81 -3.50 -17.07 0.11
C SER A 81 -2.16 -17.63 -0.39
N THR A 82 -1.97 -18.94 -0.28
CA THR A 82 -0.77 -19.64 -0.77
C THR A 82 -0.71 -19.61 -2.30
N LEU A 83 -1.83 -19.83 -2.98
CA LEU A 83 -1.93 -19.70 -4.44
C LEU A 83 -1.51 -18.29 -4.90
N HIS A 84 -1.98 -17.26 -4.21
CA HIS A 84 -1.58 -15.88 -4.50
C HIS A 84 -0.06 -15.68 -4.35
N ILE A 85 0.57 -16.25 -3.31
CA ILE A 85 2.03 -16.18 -3.11
C ILE A 85 2.76 -16.81 -4.31
N PHE A 86 2.34 -17.99 -4.76
CA PHE A 86 2.96 -18.62 -5.94
C PHE A 86 2.74 -17.80 -7.22
N CYS A 87 1.57 -17.22 -7.41
CA CYS A 87 1.32 -16.28 -8.52
C CYS A 87 2.28 -15.08 -8.45
N SER A 88 2.53 -14.53 -7.26
CA SER A 88 3.45 -13.40 -7.09
C SER A 88 4.91 -13.78 -7.39
N TYR A 89 5.37 -14.97 -7.04
CA TYR A 89 6.69 -15.47 -7.41
C TYR A 89 6.82 -15.66 -8.91
N PHE A 90 5.79 -16.22 -9.52
CA PHE A 90 5.77 -16.43 -10.97
C PHE A 90 5.73 -15.09 -11.73
N PHE A 91 5.00 -14.10 -11.21
CA PHE A 91 5.03 -12.74 -11.73
C PHE A 91 6.44 -12.14 -11.70
N ALA A 92 7.15 -12.22 -10.58
CA ALA A 92 8.51 -11.74 -10.46
C ALA A 92 9.47 -12.45 -11.44
N TYR A 93 9.37 -13.77 -11.56
CA TYR A 93 10.17 -14.56 -12.51
C TYR A 93 9.94 -14.12 -13.95
N ILE A 94 8.66 -13.99 -14.39
CA ILE A 94 8.35 -13.54 -15.76
C ILE A 94 8.86 -12.13 -15.98
N PHE A 95 8.64 -11.22 -15.01
CA PHE A 95 9.13 -9.85 -15.10
C PHE A 95 10.64 -9.81 -15.36
N TRP A 96 11.44 -10.49 -14.56
CA TRP A 96 12.89 -10.53 -14.72
C TRP A 96 13.30 -11.15 -16.05
N LYS A 97 12.63 -12.21 -16.49
CA LYS A 97 12.87 -12.85 -17.78
C LYS A 97 12.63 -11.90 -18.96
N GLU A 98 11.48 -11.21 -18.97
CA GLU A 98 11.07 -10.35 -20.08
C GLU A 98 11.82 -9.00 -20.09
N THR A 99 12.35 -8.56 -18.93
CA THR A 99 13.07 -7.29 -18.81
C THR A 99 14.60 -7.46 -18.73
N LYS A 100 15.14 -8.66 -18.98
CA LYS A 100 16.57 -8.94 -18.88
C LYS A 100 17.46 -7.98 -19.67
N ASN A 101 17.02 -7.58 -20.87
CA ASN A 101 17.77 -6.72 -21.78
C ASN A 101 17.37 -5.24 -21.69
N THR A 102 16.46 -4.86 -20.79
CA THR A 102 16.04 -3.46 -20.63
C THR A 102 16.97 -2.72 -19.68
N LYS A 103 17.39 -1.51 -20.08
CA LYS A 103 18.34 -0.68 -19.33
C LYS A 103 17.68 0.62 -18.83
N TYR A 104 16.63 0.49 -18.04
CA TYR A 104 16.00 1.65 -17.40
C TYR A 104 16.59 1.85 -16.00
N PRO A 105 17.07 3.05 -15.63
CA PRO A 105 17.60 3.30 -14.28
C PRO A 105 16.62 2.94 -13.16
N GLU A 106 15.33 3.30 -13.35
CA GLU A 106 14.24 3.02 -12.41
C GLU A 106 13.89 1.53 -12.28
N LYS A 107 14.34 0.67 -13.23
CA LYS A 107 14.19 -0.78 -13.12
C LYS A 107 14.85 -1.33 -11.87
N LYS A 108 15.96 -0.73 -11.41
CA LYS A 108 16.65 -1.13 -10.19
C LYS A 108 15.75 -1.03 -8.96
N LEU A 109 14.90 0.02 -8.87
CA LEU A 109 13.90 0.13 -7.81
C LEU A 109 12.84 -0.96 -7.91
N LEU A 110 12.39 -1.26 -9.12
CA LEU A 110 11.37 -2.28 -9.34
C LEU A 110 11.90 -3.69 -9.06
N ASP A 111 13.15 -3.99 -9.46
CA ASP A 111 13.80 -5.25 -9.11
C ASP A 111 13.87 -5.42 -7.58
N THR A 112 14.23 -4.35 -6.86
CA THR A 112 14.26 -4.35 -5.38
C THR A 112 12.86 -4.48 -4.78
N ALA A 113 11.84 -3.84 -5.38
CA ALA A 113 10.45 -4.00 -4.97
C ALA A 113 10.01 -5.45 -5.04
N LEU A 114 10.29 -6.15 -6.15
CA LEU A 114 9.98 -7.57 -6.33
C LEU A 114 10.76 -8.46 -5.34
N LEU A 115 12.01 -8.11 -5.04
CA LEU A 115 12.78 -8.81 -3.99
C LEU A 115 12.15 -8.62 -2.60
N PHE A 116 11.71 -7.41 -2.25
CA PHE A 116 10.99 -7.17 -1.00
C PHE A 116 9.63 -7.88 -0.95
N MET A 117 8.94 -7.98 -2.07
CA MET A 117 7.71 -8.78 -2.18
C MET A 117 7.96 -10.24 -1.82
N ILE A 118 8.99 -10.86 -2.42
CA ILE A 118 9.37 -12.25 -2.12
C ILE A 118 9.85 -12.37 -0.67
N LEU A 119 10.73 -11.46 -0.23
CA LEU A 119 11.25 -11.45 1.14
C LEU A 119 10.12 -11.40 2.18
N SER A 120 9.12 -10.54 1.96
CA SER A 120 8.00 -10.38 2.89
C SER A 120 7.24 -11.67 3.14
N THR A 121 7.15 -12.55 2.15
CA THR A 121 6.44 -13.83 2.28
C THR A 121 7.12 -14.80 3.25
N LEU A 122 8.40 -14.61 3.59
CA LEU A 122 9.07 -15.38 4.64
C LEU A 122 8.34 -15.21 5.98
N GLY A 123 7.84 -14.00 6.28
CA GLY A 123 6.99 -13.79 7.44
C GLY A 123 5.74 -14.67 7.43
N VAL A 124 5.08 -14.79 6.27
CA VAL A 124 3.87 -15.64 6.12
C VAL A 124 4.21 -17.12 6.31
N TRP A 125 5.31 -17.60 5.70
CA TRP A 125 5.76 -18.99 5.85
C TRP A 125 6.14 -19.34 7.29
N CYS A 126 6.62 -18.36 8.07
CA CYS A 126 6.91 -18.55 9.49
C CYS A 126 5.66 -18.63 10.37
N LEU A 127 4.47 -18.18 9.93
CA LEU A 127 3.26 -18.14 10.78
C LEU A 127 2.80 -19.53 11.23
N GLY A 128 2.79 -20.51 10.31
CA GLY A 128 2.40 -21.89 10.64
C GLY A 128 3.29 -22.50 11.73
N PRO A 129 4.62 -22.55 11.51
CA PRO A 129 5.56 -23.01 12.53
C PRO A 129 5.49 -22.20 13.84
N ALA A 130 5.33 -20.86 13.77
CA ALA A 130 5.23 -20.02 14.94
C ALA A 130 4.00 -20.36 15.80
N VAL A 131 2.84 -20.59 15.18
CA VAL A 131 1.62 -20.99 15.91
C VAL A 131 1.78 -22.38 16.49
N GLY A 132 2.29 -23.35 15.73
CA GLY A 132 2.41 -24.73 16.18
C GLY A 132 3.43 -24.94 17.30
N LEU A 133 4.55 -24.21 17.28
CA LEU A 133 5.64 -24.40 18.23
C LEU A 133 5.60 -23.44 19.43
N MET A 134 5.16 -22.19 19.22
CA MET A 134 5.29 -21.12 20.22
C MET A 134 3.94 -20.46 20.58
N GLY A 135 2.90 -20.67 19.79
CA GLY A 135 1.58 -20.06 19.98
C GLY A 135 1.47 -18.62 19.43
N LYS A 136 0.23 -18.15 19.26
CA LYS A 136 -0.09 -16.82 18.69
C LYS A 136 0.36 -15.62 19.54
N ALA A 137 0.58 -15.82 20.84
CA ALA A 137 1.05 -14.78 21.76
C ALA A 137 2.58 -14.59 21.73
N SER A 138 3.32 -15.45 21.03
CA SER A 138 4.78 -15.39 21.00
C SER A 138 5.29 -14.16 20.25
N ALA A 139 6.42 -13.63 20.70
CA ALA A 139 7.13 -12.55 19.99
C ALA A 139 7.44 -12.93 18.54
N PHE A 140 7.84 -14.17 18.31
CA PHE A 140 8.15 -14.67 16.97
C PHE A 140 6.94 -14.58 16.01
N TYR A 141 5.74 -14.98 16.47
CA TYR A 141 4.51 -14.87 15.69
C TYR A 141 4.18 -13.41 15.35
N GLN A 142 4.28 -12.51 16.32
CA GLN A 142 4.01 -11.08 16.12
C GLN A 142 5.03 -10.44 15.18
N ILE A 143 6.31 -10.75 15.34
CA ILE A 143 7.38 -10.26 14.45
C ILE A 143 7.18 -10.78 13.02
N ALA A 144 6.76 -12.04 12.83
CA ALA A 144 6.51 -12.62 11.50
C ALA A 144 5.39 -11.86 10.76
N ILE A 145 4.30 -11.48 11.46
CA ILE A 145 3.24 -10.62 10.89
C ILE A 145 3.81 -9.24 10.50
N GLN A 146 4.55 -8.61 11.41
CA GLN A 146 5.12 -7.29 11.18
C GLN A 146 6.15 -7.31 10.05
N PHE A 147 6.93 -8.39 9.91
CA PHE A 147 7.86 -8.59 8.81
C PHE A 147 7.14 -8.58 7.46
N PHE A 148 6.06 -9.35 7.34
CA PHE A 148 5.24 -9.34 6.13
C PHE A 148 4.70 -7.95 5.82
N LEU A 149 4.02 -7.31 6.77
CA LEU A 149 3.40 -6.01 6.57
C LEU A 149 4.42 -4.91 6.24
N HIS A 150 5.55 -4.88 6.96
CA HIS A 150 6.58 -3.87 6.76
C HIS A 150 7.17 -3.94 5.34
N PHE A 151 7.58 -5.12 4.89
CA PHE A 151 8.19 -5.29 3.57
C PHE A 151 7.17 -5.25 2.43
N GLN A 152 5.89 -5.54 2.68
CA GLN A 152 4.83 -5.30 1.70
C GLN A 152 4.58 -3.79 1.53
N PHE A 153 4.38 -3.04 2.60
CA PHE A 153 4.03 -1.62 2.50
C PHE A 153 5.21 -0.75 2.08
N ASN A 154 6.32 -0.85 2.83
CA ASN A 154 7.47 0.03 2.66
C ASN A 154 8.47 -0.49 1.61
N GLY A 155 8.53 -1.80 1.39
CA GLY A 155 9.36 -2.46 0.39
C GLY A 155 8.65 -2.60 -0.96
N TRP A 156 7.70 -3.52 -1.07
CA TRP A 156 7.07 -3.84 -2.35
C TRP A 156 6.28 -2.66 -2.93
N PHE A 157 5.22 -2.24 -2.26
CA PHE A 157 4.29 -1.27 -2.85
C PHE A 157 4.92 0.10 -3.06
N LEU A 158 5.62 0.62 -2.06
CA LEU A 158 6.19 1.97 -2.14
C LEU A 158 7.32 2.05 -3.18
N PHE A 159 8.22 1.06 -3.25
CA PHE A 159 9.26 1.02 -4.28
C PHE A 159 8.68 0.87 -5.68
N ALA A 160 7.66 0.01 -5.85
CA ALA A 160 7.00 -0.19 -7.15
C ALA A 160 6.31 1.09 -7.63
N VAL A 161 5.58 1.78 -6.75
CA VAL A 161 4.90 3.05 -7.08
C VAL A 161 5.90 4.14 -7.45
N ILE A 162 7.02 4.27 -6.72
CA ILE A 162 8.08 5.24 -7.04
C ILE A 162 8.76 4.87 -8.37
N ALA A 163 9.04 3.59 -8.62
CA ALA A 163 9.59 3.15 -9.90
C ALA A 163 8.65 3.48 -11.07
N LEU A 164 7.35 3.24 -10.91
CA LEU A 164 6.32 3.61 -11.89
C LEU A 164 6.26 5.12 -12.10
N LEU A 165 6.30 5.91 -11.02
CA LEU A 165 6.29 7.37 -11.12
C LEU A 165 7.48 7.88 -11.93
N LEU A 166 8.69 7.42 -11.64
CA LEU A 166 9.89 7.80 -12.38
C LEU A 166 9.81 7.35 -13.84
N ARG A 167 9.29 6.15 -14.10
CA ARG A 167 9.11 5.62 -15.46
C ARG A 167 8.12 6.42 -16.29
N ILE A 168 6.96 6.74 -15.71
CA ILE A 168 5.89 7.50 -16.38
C ILE A 168 6.30 8.94 -16.63
N SER A 169 7.10 9.50 -15.72
CA SER A 169 7.60 10.88 -15.81
C SER A 169 8.62 11.09 -16.93
N ASN A 170 9.24 10.01 -17.41
CA ASN A 170 10.25 10.01 -18.45
C ASN A 170 11.38 11.06 -18.23
N ILE A 171 11.81 11.23 -16.98
CA ILE A 171 12.79 12.24 -16.59
C ILE A 171 14.18 11.67 -16.73
N LYS A 172 15.10 12.52 -17.16
CA LYS A 172 16.52 12.22 -17.17
C LYS A 172 17.03 12.25 -15.75
N LEU A 173 17.16 11.06 -15.13
CA LEU A 173 17.65 10.92 -13.77
C LEU A 173 19.14 11.23 -13.70
N GLU A 174 19.52 12.15 -12.83
CA GLU A 174 20.91 12.39 -12.52
C GLU A 174 21.46 11.22 -11.72
N LYS A 175 22.49 10.54 -12.27
CA LYS A 175 22.99 9.26 -11.76
C LYS A 175 23.40 9.31 -10.29
N ASN A 176 24.05 10.39 -9.86
CA ASN A 176 24.57 10.51 -8.49
C ASN A 176 23.42 10.64 -7.47
N PHE A 177 22.46 11.54 -7.73
CA PHE A 177 21.30 11.71 -6.88
C PHE A 177 20.41 10.45 -6.85
N PHE A 178 20.24 9.80 -8.00
CA PHE A 178 19.46 8.55 -8.05
C PHE A 178 20.14 7.42 -7.26
N ASN A 179 21.46 7.28 -7.36
CA ASN A 179 22.17 6.25 -6.60
C ASN A 179 22.11 6.50 -5.09
N LEU A 180 22.27 7.76 -4.66
CA LEU A 180 22.16 8.13 -3.25
C LEU A 180 20.73 7.91 -2.73
N PHE A 181 19.74 8.38 -3.49
CA PHE A 181 18.32 8.12 -3.20
C PHE A 181 18.06 6.62 -3.01
N TYR A 182 18.46 5.80 -4.00
CA TYR A 182 18.25 4.36 -3.97
C TYR A 182 18.89 3.70 -2.75
N LEU A 183 20.16 4.01 -2.47
CA LEU A 183 20.88 3.44 -1.33
C LEU A 183 20.22 3.81 -0.01
N CYS A 184 19.94 5.10 0.19
CA CYS A 184 19.30 5.58 1.41
C CYS A 184 17.88 5.02 1.57
N PHE A 185 17.13 4.86 0.48
CA PHE A 185 15.78 4.34 0.53
C PHE A 185 15.77 2.85 0.91
N VAL A 186 16.69 2.04 0.36
CA VAL A 186 16.84 0.63 0.74
C VAL A 186 17.28 0.49 2.19
N LEU A 187 18.35 1.20 2.61
CA LEU A 187 18.85 1.15 3.98
C LEU A 187 17.80 1.63 4.98
N GLY A 188 17.12 2.73 4.67
CA GLY A 188 16.04 3.25 5.49
C GLY A 188 14.92 2.24 5.68
N THR A 189 14.50 1.57 4.60
CA THR A 189 13.47 0.52 4.67
C THR A 189 13.93 -0.69 5.50
N LEU A 190 15.16 -1.14 5.34
CA LEU A 190 15.67 -2.27 6.13
C LEU A 190 15.77 -1.93 7.62
N LEU A 191 16.35 -0.78 7.95
CA LEU A 191 16.60 -0.39 9.33
C LEU A 191 15.33 -0.02 10.10
N THR A 192 14.35 0.59 9.46
CA THR A 192 13.08 0.95 10.11
C THR A 192 12.21 -0.27 10.44
N PHE A 193 12.53 -1.48 9.96
CA PHE A 193 11.91 -2.71 10.45
C PHE A 193 12.23 -2.99 11.93
N SER A 194 13.33 -2.45 12.46
CA SER A 194 13.66 -2.61 13.88
C SER A 194 12.58 -2.04 14.82
N LEU A 195 11.81 -1.03 14.40
CA LEU A 195 10.72 -0.48 15.22
C LEU A 195 9.61 -1.50 15.48
N PRO A 196 8.99 -2.16 14.48
CA PRO A 196 8.07 -3.26 14.71
C PRO A 196 8.62 -4.41 15.59
N ILE A 197 9.92 -4.73 15.46
CA ILE A 197 10.55 -5.72 16.34
C ILE A 197 10.54 -5.25 17.78
N SER A 198 10.79 -3.96 18.04
CA SER A 198 10.85 -3.39 19.39
C SER A 198 9.56 -3.48 20.18
N TRP A 199 8.42 -3.66 19.50
CA TRP A 199 7.12 -3.86 20.15
C TRP A 199 6.97 -5.24 20.81
N SER A 200 7.75 -6.22 20.34
CA SER A 200 7.74 -7.59 20.87
C SER A 200 9.01 -7.96 21.62
N LEU A 201 10.13 -7.31 21.27
CA LEU A 201 11.45 -7.52 21.90
C LEU A 201 12.00 -6.17 22.38
N THR A 202 12.02 -5.94 23.69
CA THR A 202 12.47 -4.67 24.27
C THR A 202 13.99 -4.62 24.36
N HIS A 203 14.67 -4.15 23.30
CA HIS A 203 16.11 -3.92 23.34
C HIS A 203 16.45 -2.52 22.80
N PRO A 204 17.24 -1.70 23.52
CA PRO A 204 17.52 -0.31 23.11
C PRO A 204 18.12 -0.14 21.71
N ILE A 205 18.93 -1.10 21.26
CA ILE A 205 19.57 -1.07 19.93
C ILE A 205 18.53 -0.94 18.79
N LEU A 206 17.33 -1.50 18.96
CA LEU A 206 16.27 -1.47 17.95
C LEU A 206 15.78 -0.05 17.70
N TYR A 207 15.71 0.79 18.72
CA TYR A 207 15.36 2.20 18.57
C TYR A 207 16.47 2.98 17.87
N TYR A 208 17.74 2.72 18.18
CA TYR A 208 18.86 3.38 17.49
C TYR A 208 18.91 2.99 16.00
N LEU A 209 18.67 1.71 15.69
CA LEU A 209 18.58 1.25 14.30
C LEU A 209 17.42 1.91 13.56
N ASN A 210 16.24 1.99 14.17
CA ASN A 210 15.11 2.71 13.60
C ASN A 210 15.44 4.19 13.35
N ASN A 211 16.03 4.87 14.33
CA ASN A 211 16.38 6.28 14.22
C ASN A 211 17.36 6.53 13.06
N LEU A 212 18.36 5.67 12.93
CA LEU A 212 19.28 5.71 11.79
C LEU A 212 18.52 5.46 10.47
N GLY A 213 17.59 4.52 10.46
CA GLY A 213 16.74 4.24 9.30
C GLY A 213 15.89 5.44 8.88
N VAL A 214 15.32 6.16 9.84
CA VAL A 214 14.55 7.39 9.57
C VAL A 214 15.44 8.48 8.98
N VAL A 215 16.67 8.64 9.46
CA VAL A 215 17.64 9.57 8.86
C VAL A 215 17.89 9.23 7.39
N PHE A 216 18.11 7.96 7.06
CA PHE A 216 18.26 7.54 5.66
C PHE A 216 17.01 7.83 4.83
N LEU A 217 15.80 7.62 5.37
CA LEU A 217 14.56 7.97 4.67
C LEU A 217 14.43 9.48 4.44
N CYS A 218 14.84 10.32 5.39
CA CYS A 218 14.88 11.76 5.21
C CYS A 218 15.84 12.17 4.06
N ILE A 219 17.04 11.58 4.01
CA ILE A 219 17.99 11.81 2.92
C ILE A 219 17.39 11.32 1.59
N ALA A 220 16.76 10.16 1.57
CA ALA A 220 16.11 9.63 0.38
C ALA A 220 15.01 10.56 -0.14
N ILE A 221 14.14 11.07 0.75
CA ILE A 221 13.10 12.04 0.35
C ILE A 221 13.69 13.34 -0.14
N TYR A 222 14.74 13.84 0.50
CA TYR A 222 15.45 15.04 0.02
C TYR A 222 15.98 14.84 -1.40
N CYS A 223 16.67 13.72 -1.68
CA CYS A 223 17.16 13.38 -3.01
C CYS A 223 15.99 13.22 -4.01
N PHE A 224 14.90 12.61 -3.58
CA PHE A 224 13.71 12.44 -4.40
C PHE A 224 13.08 13.78 -4.79
N ILE A 225 12.95 14.70 -3.84
CA ILE A 225 12.46 16.07 -4.12
C ILE A 225 13.39 16.78 -5.10
N LYS A 226 14.70 16.70 -4.92
CA LYS A 226 15.68 17.30 -5.84
C LYS A 226 15.63 16.73 -7.25
N MET A 227 15.48 15.42 -7.38
CA MET A 227 15.23 14.80 -8.69
C MET A 227 13.86 15.20 -9.26
N HIS A 228 12.94 15.59 -8.37
CA HIS A 228 11.54 15.82 -8.69
C HIS A 228 11.24 17.29 -9.02
N ASP A 229 12.15 18.25 -8.77
CA ASP A 229 11.93 19.66 -9.14
C ASP A 229 11.56 19.79 -10.63
N ASN A 230 12.14 18.96 -11.50
CA ASN A 230 11.75 18.85 -12.90
C ASN A 230 10.45 18.05 -13.10
N VAL A 231 10.11 17.08 -12.21
CA VAL A 231 8.91 16.23 -12.27
C VAL A 231 7.71 16.97 -11.70
N ILE A 232 7.89 17.65 -10.58
CA ILE A 232 6.85 18.49 -9.96
C ILE A 232 6.38 19.52 -10.99
N GLN A 233 7.28 20.17 -11.72
CA GLN A 233 6.90 21.09 -12.79
C GLN A 233 6.10 20.37 -13.89
N THR A 234 6.52 19.21 -14.34
CA THR A 234 5.86 18.48 -15.41
C THR A 234 4.47 17.99 -15.00
N TYR A 235 4.31 17.44 -13.81
CA TYR A 235 3.01 16.91 -13.32
C TYR A 235 2.13 17.98 -12.68
N LEU A 236 2.73 19.03 -12.10
CA LEU A 236 1.99 20.17 -11.59
C LEU A 236 1.49 21.09 -12.72
N ILE A 237 2.08 21.00 -13.92
CA ILE A 237 1.69 21.76 -15.13
C ILE A 237 0.67 20.96 -15.98
N SER A 238 0.38 19.68 -15.64
CA SER A 238 -0.69 18.94 -16.32
C SER A 238 -1.97 19.78 -16.35
N ASN A 239 -2.56 19.95 -17.53
CA ASN A 239 -3.80 20.72 -17.72
C ASN A 239 -5.03 20.10 -17.04
N ILE A 240 -4.90 18.85 -16.55
CA ILE A 240 -5.97 18.11 -15.89
C ILE A 240 -5.89 18.35 -14.38
N LYS A 241 -6.70 19.31 -13.90
CA LYS A 241 -6.72 19.75 -12.48
C LYS A 241 -6.88 18.60 -11.46
N LEU A 242 -7.59 17.54 -11.84
CA LEU A 242 -7.92 16.43 -10.94
C LEU A 242 -6.75 15.46 -10.75
N GLU A 243 -6.04 15.10 -11.82
CA GLU A 243 -4.82 14.29 -11.76
C GLU A 243 -3.77 14.96 -10.85
N LYS A 244 -3.59 16.26 -11.01
CA LYS A 244 -2.69 17.05 -10.16
C LYS A 244 -3.05 16.92 -8.67
N LYS A 245 -4.34 17.04 -8.32
CA LYS A 245 -4.78 16.89 -6.93
C LYS A 245 -4.48 15.51 -6.35
N MET A 246 -4.64 14.45 -7.15
CA MET A 246 -4.32 13.09 -6.73
C MET A 246 -2.82 12.92 -6.44
N TYR A 247 -1.94 13.42 -7.33
CA TYR A 247 -0.49 13.42 -7.09
C TYR A 247 -0.11 14.25 -5.86
N GLN A 248 -0.67 15.45 -5.72
CA GLN A 248 -0.41 16.30 -4.56
C GLN A 248 -0.81 15.64 -3.25
N LEU A 249 -1.98 14.99 -3.22
CA LEU A 249 -2.47 14.29 -2.03
C LEU A 249 -1.60 13.07 -1.70
N ALA A 250 -1.19 12.29 -2.72
CA ALA A 250 -0.29 11.16 -2.55
C ALA A 250 1.08 11.61 -2.01
N PHE A 251 1.64 12.68 -2.54
CA PHE A 251 2.91 13.22 -2.11
C PHE A 251 2.83 13.82 -0.70
N PHE A 252 1.77 14.58 -0.40
CA PHE A 252 1.51 15.10 0.95
C PHE A 252 1.39 13.95 1.97
N SER A 253 0.67 12.88 1.62
CA SER A 253 0.53 11.69 2.46
C SER A 253 1.88 11.01 2.71
N LEU A 254 2.77 10.98 1.71
CA LEU A 254 4.13 10.45 1.86
C LEU A 254 4.97 11.30 2.85
N LEU A 255 4.89 12.62 2.74
CA LEU A 255 5.58 13.52 3.67
C LEU A 255 5.01 13.41 5.09
N LEU A 256 3.69 13.33 5.22
CA LEU A 256 3.02 13.15 6.50
C LEU A 256 3.41 11.82 7.15
N LYS A 257 3.47 10.73 6.37
CA LYS A 257 3.94 9.43 6.85
C LYS A 257 5.35 9.53 7.44
N LEU A 258 6.29 10.22 6.77
CA LEU A 258 7.64 10.41 7.26
C LEU A 258 7.65 11.28 8.53
N GLY A 259 6.84 12.34 8.57
CA GLY A 259 6.68 13.18 9.78
C GLY A 259 6.19 12.38 10.98
N LEU A 260 5.21 11.49 10.78
CA LEU A 260 4.73 10.58 11.83
C LEU A 260 5.81 9.59 12.30
N GLN A 261 6.67 9.09 11.39
CA GLN A 261 7.83 8.30 11.79
C GLN A 261 8.82 9.09 12.67
N GLY A 262 8.92 10.40 12.46
CA GLY A 262 9.70 11.29 13.33
C GLY A 262 9.21 11.32 14.79
N ILE A 263 7.89 11.24 15.01
CA ILE A 263 7.32 11.16 16.37
C ILE A 263 7.71 9.83 17.04
N LEU A 264 7.79 8.75 16.27
CA LEU A 264 8.13 7.40 16.74
C LEU A 264 9.64 7.21 17.05
N LEU A 265 10.47 8.24 16.88
CA LEU A 265 11.88 8.22 17.32
C LEU A 265 12.01 8.13 18.85
N TYR A 266 11.00 8.60 19.57
CA TYR A 266 10.95 8.53 21.03
C TYR A 266 10.35 7.18 21.47
N PRO A 267 11.11 6.32 22.22
CA PRO A 267 10.67 4.98 22.59
C PRO A 267 9.32 4.95 23.34
N GLU A 268 9.09 5.89 24.24
CA GLU A 268 7.85 5.98 25.02
C GLU A 268 6.65 6.29 24.12
N MET A 269 6.80 7.28 23.20
CA MET A 269 5.76 7.59 22.22
C MET A 269 5.46 6.40 21.32
N SER A 270 6.49 5.70 20.86
CA SER A 270 6.31 4.49 20.05
C SER A 270 5.49 3.41 20.76
N LYS A 271 5.80 3.13 22.04
CA LYS A 271 5.05 2.15 22.83
C LYS A 271 3.60 2.58 23.05
N THR A 272 3.37 3.84 23.39
CA THR A 272 2.02 4.37 23.65
C THR A 272 1.18 4.33 22.37
N ILE A 273 1.71 4.85 21.26
CA ILE A 273 1.01 4.92 19.97
C ILE A 273 0.69 3.53 19.44
N HIS A 274 1.59 2.55 19.61
CA HIS A 274 1.34 1.17 19.20
C HIS A 274 0.11 0.53 19.89
N ASN A 275 -0.22 0.94 21.10
CA ASN A 275 -1.39 0.44 21.84
C ASN A 275 -2.70 1.17 21.45
N ILE A 276 -2.62 2.26 20.70
CA ILE A 276 -3.78 3.05 20.30
C ILE A 276 -4.19 2.66 18.87
N ARG A 277 -5.16 1.73 18.77
CA ARG A 277 -5.59 1.13 17.50
C ARG A 277 -5.97 2.13 16.40
N PRO A 278 -6.69 3.24 16.65
CA PRO A 278 -6.99 4.25 15.62
C PRO A 278 -5.76 4.82 14.93
N PHE A 279 -4.66 5.07 15.65
CA PHE A 279 -3.41 5.54 15.04
C PHE A 279 -2.79 4.51 14.11
N ILE A 280 -2.83 3.22 14.48
CA ILE A 280 -2.32 2.14 13.63
C ILE A 280 -3.15 2.02 12.34
N ILE A 281 -4.49 2.03 12.48
CA ILE A 281 -5.40 1.98 11.33
C ILE A 281 -5.16 3.20 10.42
N GLY A 282 -5.12 4.41 10.97
CA GLY A 282 -4.84 5.63 10.21
C GLY A 282 -3.49 5.58 9.49
N TYR A 283 -2.41 5.12 10.14
CA TYR A 283 -1.11 4.98 9.48
C TYR A 283 -1.12 3.98 8.31
N ILE A 284 -1.87 2.88 8.43
CA ILE A 284 -2.05 1.91 7.35
C ILE A 284 -2.87 2.55 6.21
N HIS A 285 -3.98 3.22 6.51
CA HIS A 285 -4.81 3.89 5.50
C HIS A 285 -4.07 5.05 4.85
N LEU A 286 -3.33 5.86 5.59
CA LEU A 286 -2.46 6.90 5.03
C LEU A 286 -1.47 6.31 4.01
N SER A 287 -0.90 5.12 4.29
CA SER A 287 0.02 4.46 3.38
C SER A 287 -0.70 3.87 2.16
N MET A 288 -1.80 3.13 2.37
CA MET A 288 -2.48 2.38 1.32
C MET A 288 -3.43 3.23 0.48
N LEU A 289 -4.24 4.06 1.12
CA LEU A 289 -5.18 4.95 0.43
C LEU A 289 -4.50 6.28 0.07
N GLY A 290 -3.86 6.93 1.06
CA GLY A 290 -3.25 8.23 0.89
C GLY A 290 -2.10 8.26 -0.10
N ILE A 291 -1.18 7.29 -0.04
CA ILE A 291 -0.02 7.25 -0.94
C ILE A 291 -0.34 6.38 -2.15
N ILE A 292 -0.52 5.07 -1.94
CA ILE A 292 -0.48 4.08 -3.02
C ILE A 292 -1.71 4.20 -3.93
N THR A 293 -2.92 4.24 -3.35
CA THR A 293 -4.14 4.31 -4.16
C THR A 293 -4.23 5.62 -4.95
N PHE A 294 -3.87 6.77 -4.37
CA PHE A 294 -3.90 8.02 -5.14
C PHE A 294 -2.86 8.08 -6.24
N PHE A 295 -1.65 7.50 -6.06
CA PHE A 295 -0.71 7.33 -7.17
C PHE A 295 -1.29 6.41 -8.26
N ILE A 296 -1.87 5.26 -7.88
CA ILE A 296 -2.49 4.33 -8.85
C ILE A 296 -3.61 5.03 -9.63
N LEU A 297 -4.51 5.74 -8.95
CA LEU A 297 -5.60 6.48 -9.59
C LEU A 297 -5.08 7.57 -10.53
N ALA A 298 -4.03 8.29 -10.13
CA ALA A 298 -3.39 9.28 -10.98
C ALA A 298 -2.73 8.66 -12.22
N PHE A 299 -2.11 7.48 -12.10
CA PHE A 299 -1.57 6.75 -13.25
C PHE A 299 -2.66 6.23 -14.17
N LEU A 300 -3.70 5.64 -13.61
CA LEU A 300 -4.84 5.11 -14.37
C LEU A 300 -5.61 6.23 -15.07
N SER A 301 -5.67 7.42 -14.49
CA SER A 301 -6.36 8.55 -15.11
C SER A 301 -5.80 8.95 -16.46
N LYS A 302 -4.51 8.64 -16.73
CA LYS A 302 -3.89 8.85 -18.06
C LYS A 302 -4.32 7.84 -19.11
N SER A 303 -4.96 6.75 -18.70
CA SER A 303 -5.43 5.75 -19.66
C SER A 303 -6.67 6.23 -20.41
N THR A 304 -6.85 5.77 -21.64
CA THR A 304 -8.02 6.07 -22.48
C THR A 304 -9.33 5.48 -21.94
N PHE A 305 -9.24 4.60 -20.95
CA PHE A 305 -10.41 3.96 -20.33
C PHE A 305 -11.21 4.90 -19.43
N PHE A 306 -10.59 5.96 -18.91
CA PHE A 306 -11.23 6.92 -18.02
C PHE A 306 -11.53 8.21 -18.76
N HIS A 307 -12.81 8.50 -18.97
CA HIS A 307 -13.24 9.77 -19.55
C HIS A 307 -13.29 10.83 -18.44
N GLN A 308 -12.14 11.44 -18.18
CA GLN A 308 -11.89 12.36 -17.05
C GLN A 308 -12.80 13.61 -17.09
N GLU A 309 -13.29 14.00 -18.28
CA GLU A 309 -14.11 15.19 -18.44
C GLU A 309 -15.56 15.00 -17.98
N THR A 310 -16.01 13.78 -17.77
CA THR A 310 -17.38 13.52 -17.32
C THR A 310 -17.60 13.97 -15.89
N LYS A 311 -18.81 14.48 -15.61
CA LYS A 311 -19.23 14.85 -14.25
C LYS A 311 -19.15 13.65 -13.28
N LEU A 312 -19.51 12.45 -13.77
CA LEU A 312 -19.54 11.23 -12.96
C LEU A 312 -18.14 10.84 -12.49
N TYR A 313 -17.13 10.91 -13.37
CA TYR A 313 -15.73 10.65 -12.99
C TYR A 313 -15.24 11.67 -11.96
N LYS A 314 -15.48 12.97 -12.23
CA LYS A 314 -15.07 14.07 -11.33
C LYS A 314 -15.70 13.93 -9.94
N LEU A 315 -17.00 13.58 -9.89
CA LEU A 315 -17.71 13.33 -8.64
C LEU A 315 -17.17 12.10 -7.91
N GLY A 316 -16.90 11.01 -8.64
CA GLY A 316 -16.33 9.79 -8.07
C GLY A 316 -14.97 10.04 -7.40
N ILE A 317 -14.05 10.72 -8.08
CA ILE A 317 -12.74 11.07 -7.48
C ILE A 317 -12.91 12.03 -6.28
N LEU A 318 -13.83 13.00 -6.37
CA LEU A 318 -14.10 13.89 -5.24
C LEU A 318 -14.59 13.11 -4.01
N PHE A 319 -15.49 12.14 -4.20
CA PHE A 319 -15.97 11.28 -3.11
C PHE A 319 -14.84 10.45 -2.50
N ILE A 320 -13.93 9.89 -3.30
CA ILE A 320 -12.77 9.16 -2.78
C ILE A 320 -11.88 10.09 -1.94
N ILE A 321 -11.63 11.31 -2.40
CA ILE A 321 -10.83 12.31 -1.65
C ILE A 321 -11.52 12.68 -0.33
N ILE A 322 -12.80 13.00 -0.37
CA ILE A 322 -13.58 13.36 0.83
C ILE A 322 -13.60 12.20 1.82
N GLY A 323 -13.90 10.99 1.32
CA GLY A 323 -13.94 9.78 2.15
C GLY A 323 -12.61 9.51 2.83
N PHE A 324 -11.51 9.56 2.09
CA PHE A 324 -10.17 9.40 2.64
C PHE A 324 -9.86 10.47 3.69
N CYS A 325 -9.92 11.76 3.33
CA CYS A 325 -9.54 12.83 4.24
C CYS A 325 -10.40 12.85 5.51
N SER A 326 -11.71 12.63 5.39
CA SER A 326 -12.61 12.67 6.55
C SER A 326 -12.42 11.45 7.46
N THR A 327 -12.23 10.24 6.92
CA THR A 327 -11.97 9.05 7.74
C THR A 327 -10.63 9.12 8.45
N GLU A 328 -9.56 9.64 7.78
CA GLU A 328 -8.26 9.87 8.43
C GLU A 328 -8.35 10.88 9.57
N LEU A 329 -9.08 11.98 9.38
CA LEU A 329 -9.29 12.96 10.45
C LEU A 329 -10.01 12.34 11.65
N VAL A 330 -11.07 11.55 11.42
CA VAL A 330 -11.81 10.89 12.51
C VAL A 330 -10.93 9.89 13.24
N LEU A 331 -10.12 9.10 12.53
CA LEU A 331 -9.16 8.16 13.14
C LEU A 331 -8.10 8.91 13.96
N PHE A 332 -7.57 10.01 13.43
CA PHE A 332 -6.58 10.83 14.11
C PHE A 332 -7.14 11.46 15.41
N PHE A 333 -8.33 12.07 15.33
CA PHE A 333 -8.98 12.66 16.50
C PHE A 333 -9.34 11.60 17.56
N GLN A 334 -9.83 10.44 17.12
CA GLN A 334 -10.08 9.32 18.04
C GLN A 334 -8.78 8.83 18.70
N GLY A 335 -7.68 8.78 17.93
CA GLY A 335 -6.36 8.43 18.47
C GLY A 335 -5.89 9.41 19.53
N ILE A 336 -5.99 10.73 19.28
CA ILE A 336 -5.67 11.79 20.24
C ILE A 336 -6.58 11.67 21.49
N TRP A 337 -7.87 11.45 21.30
CA TRP A 337 -8.82 11.32 22.40
C TRP A 337 -8.47 10.18 23.34
N GLN A 338 -8.06 9.03 22.77
CA GLN A 338 -7.56 7.90 23.54
C GLN A 338 -6.19 8.16 24.18
N PHE A 339 -5.30 8.86 23.48
CA PHE A 339 -3.99 9.26 24.01
C PHE A 339 -4.13 10.16 25.27
N LEU A 340 -5.18 10.99 25.31
CA LEU A 340 -5.53 11.84 26.45
C LEU A 340 -6.39 11.09 27.51
N GLU A 341 -6.49 9.76 27.43
CA GLU A 341 -7.24 8.89 28.35
C GLU A 341 -8.75 9.16 28.42
N ASN A 342 -9.32 9.87 27.45
CA ASN A 342 -10.75 10.21 27.41
C ASN A 342 -11.66 9.09 26.85
N GLY A 343 -11.08 7.93 26.47
CA GLY A 343 -11.84 6.78 25.97
C GLY A 343 -12.27 6.89 24.51
N ILE A 344 -13.56 6.72 24.23
CA ILE A 344 -14.10 6.73 22.88
C ILE A 344 -14.87 8.03 22.65
N LEU A 345 -14.59 8.71 21.53
CA LEU A 345 -15.34 9.91 21.08
C LEU A 345 -16.84 9.59 20.94
N PRO A 346 -17.73 10.51 21.36
CA PRO A 346 -19.17 10.37 21.13
C PRO A 346 -19.45 10.12 19.65
N PHE A 347 -20.32 9.15 19.36
CA PHE A 347 -20.73 8.78 17.99
C PHE A 347 -19.59 8.34 17.04
N TYR A 348 -18.38 8.07 17.54
CA TYR A 348 -17.23 7.68 16.70
C TYR A 348 -17.54 6.58 15.68
N PRO A 349 -18.18 5.44 16.03
CA PRO A 349 -18.47 4.39 15.04
C PRO A 349 -19.47 4.83 13.96
N HIS A 350 -20.46 5.65 14.33
CA HIS A 350 -21.46 6.18 13.39
C HIS A 350 -20.82 7.16 12.40
N LEU A 351 -19.98 8.06 12.93
CA LEU A 351 -19.29 9.05 12.14
C LEU A 351 -18.32 8.39 11.15
N LEU A 352 -17.52 7.43 11.63
CA LEU A 352 -16.58 6.69 10.79
C LEU A 352 -17.32 5.91 9.69
N PHE A 353 -18.44 5.26 10.03
CA PHE A 353 -19.27 4.56 9.04
C PHE A 353 -19.84 5.51 7.99
N ALA A 354 -20.49 6.60 8.41
CA ALA A 354 -21.11 7.56 7.50
C ALA A 354 -20.09 8.16 6.50
N LEU A 355 -18.90 8.51 7.00
CA LEU A 355 -17.84 9.08 6.17
C LEU A 355 -17.16 8.03 5.28
N SER A 356 -17.07 6.79 5.73
CA SER A 356 -16.49 5.71 4.91
C SER A 356 -17.35 5.34 3.69
N ILE A 357 -18.65 5.64 3.67
CA ILE A 357 -19.54 5.39 2.52
C ILE A 357 -19.10 6.16 1.28
N PHE A 358 -18.45 7.31 1.43
CA PHE A 358 -17.92 8.07 0.30
C PHE A 358 -16.89 7.28 -0.52
N LEU A 359 -16.08 6.41 0.11
CA LEU A 359 -15.06 5.62 -0.59
C LEU A 359 -15.68 4.64 -1.60
N PRO A 360 -16.56 3.69 -1.21
CA PRO A 360 -17.19 2.78 -2.17
C PRO A 360 -18.10 3.50 -3.17
N SER A 361 -18.78 4.58 -2.77
CA SER A 361 -19.60 5.39 -3.67
C SER A 361 -18.76 6.06 -4.75
N GLY A 362 -17.58 6.55 -4.38
CA GLY A 362 -16.62 7.12 -5.32
C GLY A 362 -16.08 6.10 -6.29
N ILE A 363 -15.66 4.93 -5.80
CA ILE A 363 -15.17 3.81 -6.63
C ILE A 363 -16.27 3.36 -7.60
N LEU A 364 -17.49 3.18 -7.12
CA LEU A 364 -18.65 2.80 -7.95
C LEU A 364 -18.88 3.82 -9.07
N SER A 365 -18.84 5.13 -8.76
CA SER A 365 -19.02 6.20 -9.75
C SER A 365 -17.96 6.17 -10.83
N VAL A 366 -16.68 5.95 -10.47
CA VAL A 366 -15.57 5.81 -11.41
C VAL A 366 -15.73 4.56 -12.26
N THR A 367 -16.14 3.44 -11.68
CA THR A 367 -16.36 2.18 -12.37
C THR A 367 -17.51 2.27 -13.39
N ILE A 368 -18.65 2.85 -13.00
CA ILE A 368 -19.80 3.08 -13.90
C ILE A 368 -19.36 3.96 -15.07
N ASN A 369 -18.56 5.01 -14.81
CA ASN A 369 -18.03 5.86 -15.88
C ASN A 369 -17.25 5.06 -16.93
N CYS A 370 -16.39 4.11 -16.51
CA CYS A 370 -15.64 3.27 -17.43
C CYS A 370 -16.55 2.39 -18.30
N PHE A 371 -17.61 1.83 -17.73
CA PHE A 371 -18.56 0.99 -18.49
C PHE A 371 -19.38 1.81 -19.49
N LEU A 372 -19.94 2.96 -19.08
CA LEU A 372 -20.74 3.82 -19.94
C LEU A 372 -19.95 4.37 -21.15
N CYS A 373 -18.66 4.53 -21.01
CA CYS A 373 -17.81 5.02 -22.07
C CYS A 373 -17.39 3.92 -23.07
N LYS A 374 -17.27 2.66 -22.62
CA LYS A 374 -17.05 1.51 -23.53
C LYS A 374 -18.23 1.25 -24.49
N ILE A 375 -19.44 1.60 -24.10
CA ILE A 375 -20.65 1.38 -24.91
C ILE A 375 -20.77 2.44 -26.02
N LYS A 376 -20.01 3.54 -25.96
CA LYS A 376 -20.04 4.63 -26.95
C LYS A 376 -18.97 4.52 -28.05
N ILE A 377 -18.10 3.50 -28.00
CA ILE A 377 -17.09 3.16 -29.02
C ILE A 377 -17.57 1.92 -29.78
#